data_95e481298662ac360faf4eba0601eafd
#
_entry.id   95e481298662ac360faf4eba0601eafd
#
_cell.length_a   1.000
_cell.length_b   1.000
_cell.length_c   1.000
_cell.angle_alpha   90.00
_cell.angle_beta   90.00
_cell.angle_gamma   90.00
#
_symmetry.space_group_name_H-M   'P 1'
#
loop_
_entity.id
_entity.type
_entity.pdbx_description
1 polymer ?
#
loop_
_entity_poly.entity_id
_entity_poly.type
_entity_poly.pdbx_seq_one_letter_code
_entity_poly.pdbx_strand_id
1 'polypeptide(L)'
;QDGVLHIPMRQWRAYRARGIASWYGRRYHGRNTSNGEPYDMYAMSAAHRVLPLPSYVRVTHLANGRSVIVRVNDRGPFIGDREIDLSYAAAQRLGMVRQGSAEVEIELLLPGKDY
;
A
#
# COMPACT_ATOMS: atom_id res chain seq x y z
N GLN A 1 -7.63 -8.23 -14.49
CA GLN A 1 -7.73 -6.80 -14.71
C GLN A 1 -9.18 -6.39 -14.73
N ASP A 2 -9.42 -5.19 -14.29
CA ASP A 2 -10.77 -4.62 -14.21
C ASP A 2 -11.12 -3.76 -15.44
N GLY A 3 -10.26 -3.73 -16.43
CA GLY A 3 -10.47 -2.94 -17.64
C GLY A 3 -10.16 -1.46 -17.49
N VAL A 4 -9.68 -1.03 -16.34
CA VAL A 4 -9.34 0.36 -16.07
C VAL A 4 -7.86 0.58 -16.35
N LEU A 5 -7.56 1.66 -17.05
CA LEU A 5 -6.17 2.06 -17.30
C LEU A 5 -5.62 2.78 -16.07
N HIS A 6 -4.54 2.26 -15.52
CA HIS A 6 -3.87 2.84 -14.36
C HIS A 6 -2.57 3.50 -14.81
N ILE A 7 -2.53 4.83 -14.79
CA ILE A 7 -1.36 5.60 -15.21
C ILE A 7 -0.62 6.08 -13.96
N PRO A 8 0.64 5.67 -13.76
CA PRO A 8 1.41 6.14 -12.60
C PRO A 8 1.56 7.65 -12.59
N MET A 9 1.62 8.22 -11.40
CA MET A 9 1.84 9.64 -11.20
C MET A 9 3.27 10.00 -11.59
N ARG A 10 3.42 11.04 -12.40
CA ARG A 10 4.75 11.53 -12.82
C ARG A 10 5.24 12.66 -11.93
N GLN A 11 4.33 13.35 -11.26
CA GLN A 11 4.66 14.46 -10.39
C GLN A 11 4.07 14.20 -9.00
N TRP A 12 4.74 14.72 -7.99
CA TRP A 12 4.24 14.66 -6.63
C TRP A 12 3.08 15.62 -6.47
N ARG A 13 1.96 15.09 -6.02
CA ARG A 13 0.76 15.89 -5.71
C ARG A 13 -0.03 15.20 -4.61
N ALA A 14 -0.89 15.95 -3.96
CA ALA A 14 -1.72 15.41 -2.90
C ALA A 14 -2.54 14.22 -3.43
N TYR A 15 -2.60 13.18 -2.63
CA TYR A 15 -3.39 12.00 -2.93
C TYR A 15 -3.96 11.46 -1.62
N ARG A 16 -5.27 11.31 -1.59
CA ARG A 16 -5.98 10.71 -0.46
C ARG A 16 -7.13 9.91 -1.03
N ALA A 17 -7.28 8.68 -0.56
CA ALA A 17 -8.33 7.79 -1.04
C ALA A 17 -8.77 6.85 0.06
N ARG A 18 -10.01 6.40 -0.02
CA ARG A 18 -10.53 5.32 0.81
C ARG A 18 -10.80 4.13 -0.08
N GLY A 19 -10.54 2.95 0.44
CA GLY A 19 -10.78 1.72 -0.31
C GLY A 19 -10.41 0.52 0.50
N ILE A 20 -10.36 -0.63 -0.17
CA ILE A 20 -10.06 -1.90 0.46
C ILE A 20 -8.56 -2.14 0.39
N ALA A 21 -7.97 -2.43 1.56
CA ALA A 21 -6.62 -2.96 1.66
C ALA A 21 -6.68 -4.46 1.84
N SER A 22 -5.77 -5.17 1.22
CA SER A 22 -5.46 -6.54 1.57
C SER A 22 -3.96 -6.65 1.82
N TRP A 23 -3.45 -7.85 2.02
CA TRP A 23 -2.02 -8.00 2.24
C TRP A 23 -1.52 -9.23 1.51
N TYR A 24 -0.24 -9.18 1.11
CA TYR A 24 0.40 -10.30 0.46
C TYR A 24 1.46 -10.89 1.39
N GLY A 25 1.55 -12.21 1.39
CA GLY A 25 2.24 -12.90 2.44
C GLY A 25 3.49 -13.60 1.97
N ARG A 26 3.77 -14.70 2.68
CA ARG A 26 5.03 -15.43 2.64
C ARG A 26 5.46 -15.86 1.24
N ARG A 27 4.54 -16.25 0.37
CA ARG A 27 4.94 -16.78 -0.96
C ARG A 27 5.61 -15.73 -1.85
N TYR A 28 5.44 -14.46 -1.55
CA TYR A 28 6.11 -13.37 -2.28
C TYR A 28 7.42 -12.94 -1.63
N HIS A 29 7.71 -13.46 -0.44
CA HIS A 29 8.89 -13.06 0.32
C HIS A 29 10.16 -13.36 -0.46
N GLY A 30 11.03 -12.37 -0.61
CA GLY A 30 12.26 -12.47 -1.35
C GLY A 30 12.16 -12.18 -2.84
N ARG A 31 10.94 -12.06 -3.40
CA ARG A 31 10.77 -11.71 -4.81
C ARG A 31 10.97 -10.22 -5.03
N ASN A 32 11.50 -9.85 -6.20
CA ASN A 32 11.70 -8.44 -6.51
C ASN A 32 10.39 -7.73 -6.74
N THR A 33 10.28 -6.53 -6.14
CA THR A 33 9.16 -5.62 -6.38
C THR A 33 9.42 -4.81 -7.64
N SER A 34 8.44 -4.03 -8.05
CA SER A 34 8.55 -3.17 -9.24
C SER A 34 9.65 -2.12 -9.11
N ASN A 35 10.02 -1.74 -7.88
CA ASN A 35 11.10 -0.80 -7.63
C ASN A 35 12.47 -1.49 -7.58
N GLY A 36 12.55 -2.81 -7.82
CA GLY A 36 13.78 -3.58 -7.79
C GLY A 36 14.20 -4.05 -6.41
N GLU A 37 13.52 -3.64 -5.36
CA GLU A 37 13.80 -4.08 -4.00
C GLU A 37 13.15 -5.44 -3.77
N PRO A 38 13.81 -6.38 -3.06
CA PRO A 38 13.13 -7.63 -2.73
C PRO A 38 11.99 -7.37 -1.73
N TYR A 39 10.88 -8.09 -1.90
CA TYR A 39 9.80 -8.02 -0.93
C TYR A 39 10.25 -8.66 0.38
N ASP A 40 10.15 -7.90 1.46
CA ASP A 40 10.39 -8.37 2.82
C ASP A 40 9.05 -8.30 3.58
N MET A 41 8.46 -9.46 3.88
CA MET A 41 7.17 -9.51 4.56
C MET A 41 7.20 -8.89 5.95
N TYR A 42 8.38 -8.72 6.53
CA TYR A 42 8.54 -8.14 7.86
C TYR A 42 8.84 -6.64 7.84
N ALA A 43 8.96 -6.06 6.67
CA ALA A 43 9.15 -4.62 6.51
C ALA A 43 7.81 -3.91 6.32
N MET A 44 7.78 -2.62 6.62
CA MET A 44 6.57 -1.80 6.46
C MET A 44 6.49 -1.29 5.03
N SER A 45 5.88 -2.08 4.14
CA SER A 45 5.83 -1.76 2.71
C SER A 45 4.46 -2.07 2.12
N ALA A 46 4.25 -1.65 0.88
CA ALA A 46 2.99 -1.83 0.19
C ALA A 46 3.15 -1.74 -1.32
N ALA A 47 2.12 -2.22 -2.03
CA ALA A 47 1.96 -2.02 -3.46
C ALA A 47 0.79 -1.09 -3.73
N HIS A 48 0.95 -0.17 -4.68
CA HIS A 48 -0.10 0.74 -5.12
C HIS A 48 -0.02 0.91 -6.63
N ARG A 49 -1.18 1.16 -7.26
CA ARG A 49 -1.28 1.17 -8.72
C ARG A 49 -0.62 2.38 -9.38
N VAL A 50 -0.69 3.55 -8.74
CA VAL A 50 -0.31 4.80 -9.41
C VAL A 50 0.66 5.69 -8.64
N LEU A 51 0.84 5.49 -7.33
CA LEU A 51 1.70 6.37 -6.54
C LEU A 51 3.16 6.25 -6.98
N PRO A 52 3.95 7.31 -6.80
CA PRO A 52 5.38 7.24 -7.16
C PRO A 52 6.11 6.11 -6.43
N LEU A 53 7.10 5.52 -7.08
CA LEU A 53 7.97 4.50 -6.47
C LEU A 53 9.39 5.03 -6.34
N PRO A 54 9.95 5.09 -5.13
CA PRO A 54 9.26 4.84 -3.87
C PRO A 54 8.49 6.05 -3.38
N SER A 55 7.50 5.81 -2.53
CA SER A 55 6.81 6.88 -1.82
C SER A 55 6.39 6.37 -0.45
N TYR A 56 5.94 7.26 0.41
CA TYR A 56 5.48 6.90 1.75
C TYR A 56 4.01 7.28 1.90
N VAL A 57 3.25 6.41 2.52
CA VAL A 57 1.80 6.54 2.65
C VAL A 57 1.42 6.26 4.09
N ARG A 58 0.57 7.12 4.65
CA ARG A 58 -0.11 6.80 5.91
C ARG A 58 -1.36 6.00 5.58
N VAL A 59 -1.49 4.83 6.18
CA VAL A 59 -2.65 3.96 6.03
C VAL A 59 -3.38 3.91 7.36
N THR A 60 -4.65 4.26 7.35
CA THR A 60 -5.49 4.25 8.55
C THR A 60 -6.59 3.21 8.38
N HIS A 61 -6.67 2.28 9.33
CA HIS A 61 -7.74 1.29 9.39
C HIS A 61 -8.98 1.98 9.95
N LEU A 62 -10.04 2.06 9.14
CA LEU A 62 -11.18 2.90 9.50
C LEU A 62 -11.96 2.36 10.69
N ALA A 63 -12.05 1.05 10.84
CA ALA A 63 -12.85 0.45 11.91
C ALA A 63 -12.20 0.56 13.29
N ASN A 64 -10.86 0.48 13.38
CA ASN A 64 -10.20 0.50 14.69
C ASN A 64 -9.33 1.75 14.92
N GLY A 65 -9.18 2.60 13.92
CA GLY A 65 -8.42 3.85 14.05
C GLY A 65 -6.90 3.70 14.06
N ARG A 66 -6.37 2.49 13.93
CA ARG A 66 -4.93 2.29 13.86
C ARG A 66 -4.37 2.84 12.56
N SER A 67 -3.16 3.37 12.61
CA SER A 67 -2.49 3.83 11.40
C SER A 67 -1.03 3.41 11.40
N VAL A 68 -0.49 3.30 10.19
CA VAL A 68 0.94 2.98 9.97
C VAL A 68 1.40 3.79 8.77
N ILE A 69 2.72 3.99 8.69
CA ILE A 69 3.35 4.56 7.50
C ILE A 69 4.07 3.43 6.79
N VAL A 70 3.82 3.29 5.49
CA VAL A 70 4.41 2.24 4.67
C VAL A 70 5.16 2.85 3.50
N ARG A 71 6.21 2.14 3.06
CA ARG A 71 6.95 2.48 1.84
C ARG A 71 6.29 1.77 0.67
N VAL A 72 5.78 2.53 -0.28
CA VAL A 72 5.23 1.98 -1.52
C VAL A 72 6.41 1.72 -2.46
N ASN A 73 6.66 0.46 -2.76
CA ASN A 73 7.79 0.05 -3.60
C ASN A 73 7.38 -0.94 -4.68
N ASP A 74 6.08 -1.15 -4.87
CA ASP A 74 5.59 -2.12 -5.84
C ASP A 74 4.32 -1.62 -6.51
N ARG A 75 3.99 -2.19 -7.67
CA ARG A 75 2.77 -1.93 -8.43
C ARG A 75 1.73 -3.00 -8.17
N GLY A 76 0.47 -2.60 -8.14
CA GLY A 76 -0.70 -3.40 -7.86
C GLY A 76 -1.49 -2.79 -6.72
N PRO A 77 -2.56 -3.41 -6.29
CA PRO A 77 -3.21 -4.59 -6.86
C PRO A 77 -3.92 -4.27 -8.19
N PHE A 78 -3.96 -5.26 -9.08
CA PHE A 78 -4.60 -5.10 -10.38
C PHE A 78 -5.88 -5.92 -10.52
N ILE A 79 -6.24 -6.67 -9.48
CA ILE A 79 -7.41 -7.54 -9.47
C ILE A 79 -8.38 -7.04 -8.41
N GLY A 80 -9.66 -6.93 -8.77
CA GLY A 80 -10.71 -6.48 -7.86
C GLY A 80 -10.66 -4.99 -7.59
N ASP A 81 -11.34 -4.58 -6.53
CA ASP A 81 -11.52 -3.17 -6.18
C ASP A 81 -10.55 -2.71 -5.08
N ARG A 82 -9.45 -3.44 -4.91
CA ARG A 82 -8.52 -3.11 -3.83
C ARG A 82 -7.73 -1.86 -4.16
N GLU A 83 -7.57 -1.01 -3.16
CA GLU A 83 -6.80 0.22 -3.28
C GLU A 83 -5.31 -0.02 -3.07
N ILE A 84 -4.95 -0.89 -2.13
CA ILE A 84 -3.56 -1.08 -1.71
C ILE A 84 -3.37 -2.51 -1.21
N ASP A 85 -2.22 -3.09 -1.48
CA ASP A 85 -1.79 -4.35 -0.89
C ASP A 85 -0.65 -4.09 0.07
N LEU A 86 -0.84 -4.48 1.32
CA LEU A 86 0.10 -4.23 2.41
C LEU A 86 1.03 -5.43 2.61
N SER A 87 2.22 -5.17 3.14
CA SER A 87 3.06 -6.24 3.65
C SER A 87 2.40 -6.90 4.86
N TYR A 88 2.87 -8.10 5.20
CA TYR A 88 2.41 -8.79 6.41
C TYR A 88 2.61 -7.92 7.66
N ALA A 89 3.79 -7.31 7.81
CA ALA A 89 4.08 -6.50 8.99
C ALA A 89 3.12 -5.31 9.11
N ALA A 90 2.81 -4.65 8.00
CA ALA A 90 1.87 -3.54 8.00
C ALA A 90 0.47 -4.00 8.39
N ALA A 91 0.01 -5.11 7.80
CA ALA A 91 -1.30 -5.67 8.14
C ALA A 91 -1.39 -6.07 9.61
N GLN A 92 -0.31 -6.63 10.15
CA GLN A 92 -0.26 -6.99 11.56
C GLN A 92 -0.38 -5.78 12.46
N ARG A 93 0.34 -4.71 12.15
CA ARG A 93 0.26 -3.47 12.91
C ARG A 93 -1.14 -2.86 12.88
N LEU A 94 -1.82 -2.97 11.75
CA LEU A 94 -3.19 -2.46 11.62
C LEU A 94 -4.23 -3.39 12.26
N GLY A 95 -3.85 -4.61 12.63
CA GLY A 95 -4.77 -5.55 13.24
C GLY A 95 -5.71 -6.21 12.25
N MET A 96 -5.30 -6.38 10.99
CA MET A 96 -6.19 -6.91 9.95
C MET A 96 -5.74 -8.26 9.37
N VAL A 97 -4.73 -8.90 9.94
CA VAL A 97 -4.21 -10.14 9.37
C VAL A 97 -5.29 -11.21 9.25
N ARG A 98 -6.08 -11.40 10.31
CA ARG A 98 -7.13 -12.43 10.32
C ARG A 98 -8.24 -12.14 9.32
N GLN A 99 -8.59 -10.87 9.17
CA GLN A 99 -9.65 -10.47 8.24
C GLN A 99 -9.23 -10.64 6.79
N GLY A 100 -7.93 -10.54 6.52
CA GLY A 100 -7.40 -10.58 5.16
C GLY A 100 -7.58 -9.29 4.40
N SER A 101 -8.63 -8.54 4.67
CA SER A 101 -8.88 -7.25 4.05
C SER A 101 -9.60 -6.33 5.03
N ALA A 102 -9.53 -5.04 4.77
CA ALA A 102 -10.21 -4.04 5.60
C ALA A 102 -10.34 -2.73 4.82
N GLU A 103 -11.34 -1.94 5.20
CA GLU A 103 -11.46 -0.59 4.66
C GLU A 103 -10.42 0.32 5.32
N VAL A 104 -9.71 1.06 4.49
CA VAL A 104 -8.66 1.97 4.94
C VAL A 104 -8.80 3.32 4.24
N GLU A 105 -8.18 4.33 4.83
CA GLU A 105 -7.88 5.58 4.16
C GLU A 105 -6.38 5.66 3.97
N ILE A 106 -5.94 6.05 2.79
CA ILE A 106 -4.53 6.26 2.53
C ILE A 106 -4.28 7.72 2.20
N GLU A 107 -3.11 8.21 2.63
CA GLU A 107 -2.67 9.57 2.37
C GLU A 107 -1.22 9.55 1.95
N LEU A 108 -0.93 10.07 0.75
CA LEU A 108 0.45 10.20 0.28
C LEU A 108 1.16 11.28 1.09
N LEU A 109 2.32 10.94 1.64
CA LEU A 109 3.17 11.89 2.35
C LEU A 109 4.08 12.55 1.34
N LEU A 110 3.89 13.85 1.13
CA LEU A 110 4.64 14.61 0.13
C LEU A 110 6.03 14.95 0.66
N PRO A 111 7.07 14.83 -0.17
CA PRO A 111 8.42 15.22 0.25
C PRO A 111 8.48 16.68 0.68
N GLY A 112 9.20 16.95 1.77
CA GLY A 112 9.41 18.31 2.25
C GLY A 112 8.24 18.95 2.99
N LYS A 113 7.16 18.20 3.20
CA LYS A 113 6.00 18.70 3.93
C LYS A 113 6.01 18.18 5.37
N ASP A 114 5.68 19.05 6.32
CA ASP A 114 5.47 18.65 7.71
C ASP A 114 4.10 17.98 7.88
N TYR A 115 4.10 16.89 8.60
CA TYR A 115 2.86 16.16 8.92
C TYR A 115 2.65 16.01 10.41
#